data_5b8d7bcc38bb31373a754ae52b6c8103
#
_entry.id   5b8d7bcc38bb31373a754ae52b6c8103
#
_cell.length_a   1.000
_cell.length_b   1.000
_cell.length_c   1.000
_cell.angle_alpha   90.00
_cell.angle_beta   90.00
_cell.angle_gamma   90.00
#
_symmetry.space_group_name_H-M   'P 1'
#
loop_
_entity.id
_entity.type
_entity.pdbx_description
1 polymer ?
#
loop_
_entity_poly.entity_id
_entity_poly.type
_entity_poly.pdbx_seq_one_letter_code
_entity_poly.pdbx_strand_id
1 'polypeptide(L)'
;PLSIPANGNEKKETILIVEDNADMRTYICSILKNNYQLKEAQNGAEALYLIQRETIDLIVSDLMMPVMDGNELSRQVKANLATSHIPFLMLTALRSEAQERISYEIGVDEYLCKPFDEVILKLRIRNILALRQKYKSMFSTSMNCETLNINASSKDNTFMTSAINLMKEHYADSDYNLERFIRDMGYSKTLVNQKLQS
;
A
#
# COMPACT_ATOMS: atom_id res chain seq x y z
N PRO A 1 0.26 -28.46 12.97
CA PRO A 1 0.41 -27.21 13.68
C PRO A 1 1.70 -26.54 13.17
N LEU A 2 1.53 -25.54 12.32
CA LEU A 2 2.65 -24.72 11.86
C LEU A 2 2.93 -23.71 12.97
N SER A 3 3.92 -24.01 13.80
CA SER A 3 4.47 -23.09 14.78
C SER A 3 5.23 -21.98 14.04
N ILE A 4 4.74 -20.75 14.19
CA ILE A 4 5.43 -19.53 13.78
C ILE A 4 6.55 -19.30 14.80
N PRO A 5 7.84 -19.09 14.40
CA PRO A 5 8.86 -18.71 15.35
C PRO A 5 8.56 -17.31 15.89
N ALA A 6 8.34 -17.22 17.19
CA ALA A 6 8.28 -15.95 17.92
C ALA A 6 9.70 -15.37 18.00
N ASN A 7 10.08 -14.57 17.02
CA ASN A 7 11.26 -13.72 17.14
C ASN A 7 10.86 -12.45 17.90
N GLY A 8 11.45 -12.26 19.06
CA GLY A 8 11.21 -11.14 19.92
C GLY A 8 11.62 -9.80 19.30
N ASN A 9 10.79 -8.79 19.53
CA ASN A 9 11.01 -7.36 19.25
C ASN A 9 10.71 -6.86 17.82
N GLU A 10 9.90 -7.56 17.03
CA GLU A 10 9.34 -6.95 15.81
C GLU A 10 8.21 -5.99 16.20
N LYS A 11 8.32 -4.73 15.76
CA LYS A 11 7.27 -3.71 15.91
C LYS A 11 6.01 -4.25 15.20
N LYS A 12 4.93 -4.44 15.98
CA LYS A 12 3.65 -4.88 15.40
C LYS A 12 3.17 -3.86 14.37
N GLU A 13 2.64 -4.34 13.25
CA GLU A 13 2.00 -3.48 12.26
C GLU A 13 0.78 -2.79 12.87
N THR A 14 0.58 -1.54 12.48
CA THR A 14 -0.53 -0.70 12.94
C THR A 14 -1.67 -0.72 11.92
N ILE A 15 -2.83 -1.21 12.34
CA ILE A 15 -4.06 -1.26 11.52
C ILE A 15 -5.03 -0.20 12.03
N LEU A 16 -5.51 0.64 11.11
CA LEU A 16 -6.58 1.59 11.36
C LEU A 16 -7.92 0.94 11.02
N ILE A 17 -8.80 0.79 12.02
CA ILE A 17 -10.17 0.29 11.88
C ILE A 17 -11.10 1.50 11.80
N VAL A 18 -11.87 1.60 10.71
CA VAL A 18 -12.82 2.69 10.46
C VAL A 18 -14.22 2.09 10.31
N GLU A 19 -15.05 2.28 11.31
CA GLU A 19 -16.38 1.67 11.40
C GLU A 19 -17.25 2.55 12.33
N ASP A 20 -18.40 3.00 11.90
CA ASP A 20 -19.28 3.86 12.69
C ASP A 20 -20.04 3.09 13.78
N ASN A 21 -20.37 1.82 13.52
CA ASN A 21 -21.02 0.97 14.50
C ASN A 21 -20.04 0.51 15.58
N ALA A 22 -20.25 0.94 16.82
CA ALA A 22 -19.37 0.68 17.95
C ALA A 22 -19.22 -0.83 18.27
N ASP A 23 -20.29 -1.63 18.14
CA ASP A 23 -20.26 -3.06 18.41
C ASP A 23 -19.44 -3.80 17.35
N MET A 24 -19.64 -3.45 16.07
CA MET A 24 -18.88 -4.02 14.96
C MET A 24 -17.41 -3.63 15.06
N ARG A 25 -17.10 -2.36 15.36
CA ARG A 25 -15.73 -1.89 15.58
C ARG A 25 -15.05 -2.65 16.70
N THR A 26 -15.73 -2.80 17.85
CA THR A 26 -15.24 -3.58 18.99
C THR A 26 -15.02 -5.06 18.61
N TYR A 27 -15.91 -5.65 17.83
CA TYR A 27 -15.78 -7.02 17.34
C TYR A 27 -14.53 -7.18 16.46
N ILE A 28 -14.34 -6.33 15.47
CA ILE A 28 -13.16 -6.35 14.60
C ILE A 28 -11.87 -6.18 15.43
N CYS A 29 -11.87 -5.22 16.35
CA CYS A 29 -10.74 -5.01 17.25
C CYS A 29 -10.43 -6.24 18.11
N SER A 30 -11.45 -6.92 18.62
CA SER A 30 -11.29 -8.14 19.43
C SER A 30 -10.60 -9.28 18.65
N ILE A 31 -10.88 -9.39 17.35
CA ILE A 31 -10.28 -10.37 16.44
C ILE A 31 -8.78 -10.08 16.22
N LEU A 32 -8.38 -8.81 16.13
CA LEU A 32 -7.07 -8.40 15.63
C LEU A 32 -6.06 -7.98 16.71
N LYS A 33 -6.51 -7.59 17.91
CA LYS A 33 -5.69 -6.99 18.98
C LYS A 33 -4.48 -7.82 19.44
N ASN A 34 -4.55 -9.15 19.32
CA ASN A 34 -3.45 -10.01 19.75
C ASN A 34 -2.25 -9.95 18.79
N ASN A 35 -2.48 -9.67 17.51
CA ASN A 35 -1.48 -9.73 16.45
C ASN A 35 -0.99 -8.35 16.01
N TYR A 36 -1.84 -7.31 16.12
CA TYR A 36 -1.60 -5.99 15.56
C TYR A 36 -1.77 -4.88 16.59
N GLN A 37 -1.15 -3.74 16.34
CA GLN A 37 -1.48 -2.49 17.03
C GLN A 37 -2.70 -1.88 16.34
N LEU A 38 -3.73 -1.49 17.10
CA LEU A 38 -4.97 -1.00 16.53
C LEU A 38 -5.17 0.48 16.83
N LYS A 39 -5.65 1.19 15.81
CA LYS A 39 -6.20 2.54 15.89
C LYS A 39 -7.64 2.49 15.42
N GLU A 40 -8.50 3.31 15.99
CA GLU A 40 -9.92 3.32 15.73
C GLU A 40 -10.38 4.68 15.27
N ALA A 41 -11.30 4.71 14.30
CA ALA A 41 -12.01 5.90 13.84
C ALA A 41 -13.47 5.56 13.58
N GLN A 42 -14.38 6.52 13.80
CA GLN A 42 -15.83 6.34 13.63
C GLN A 42 -16.32 6.74 12.23
N ASN A 43 -15.48 7.40 11.44
CA ASN A 43 -15.79 7.86 10.09
C ASN A 43 -14.50 8.20 9.33
N GLY A 44 -14.62 8.43 8.02
CA GLY A 44 -13.47 8.72 7.17
C GLY A 44 -12.73 10.02 7.53
N ALA A 45 -13.41 11.03 8.08
CA ALA A 45 -12.77 12.29 8.45
C ALA A 45 -11.84 12.12 9.67
N GLU A 46 -12.28 11.36 10.68
CA GLU A 46 -11.46 11.00 11.82
C GLU A 46 -10.28 10.10 11.40
N ALA A 47 -10.51 9.18 10.47
CA ALA A 47 -9.47 8.34 9.90
C ALA A 47 -8.37 9.17 9.22
N LEU A 48 -8.73 10.15 8.39
CA LEU A 48 -7.74 11.04 7.73
C LEU A 48 -6.91 11.84 8.75
N TYR A 49 -7.55 12.30 9.82
CA TYR A 49 -6.83 12.99 10.89
C TYR A 49 -5.76 12.10 11.55
N LEU A 50 -6.08 10.82 11.78
CA LEU A 50 -5.12 9.85 12.33
C LEU A 50 -4.01 9.52 11.35
N ILE A 51 -4.31 9.30 10.08
CA ILE A 51 -3.35 8.96 9.03
C ILE A 51 -2.27 10.05 8.85
N GLN A 52 -2.64 11.32 9.08
CA GLN A 52 -1.68 12.44 9.01
C GLN A 52 -0.69 12.51 10.18
N ARG A 53 -1.00 11.85 11.30
CA ARG A 53 -0.23 11.95 12.55
C ARG A 53 0.46 10.67 12.97
N GLU A 54 0.00 9.55 12.45
CA GLU A 54 0.45 8.23 12.87
C GLU A 54 0.86 7.38 11.67
N THR A 55 1.79 6.48 11.88
CA THR A 55 2.18 5.52 10.85
C THR A 55 1.15 4.40 10.82
N ILE A 56 0.41 4.29 9.71
CA ILE A 56 -0.58 3.26 9.47
C ILE A 56 -0.05 2.28 8.41
N ASP A 57 -0.16 1.00 8.70
CA ASP A 57 0.31 -0.06 7.80
C ASP A 57 -0.80 -0.66 6.94
N LEU A 58 -2.05 -0.59 7.41
CA LEU A 58 -3.25 -1.04 6.70
C LEU A 58 -4.47 -0.28 7.20
N ILE A 59 -5.38 0.06 6.31
CA ILE A 59 -6.71 0.59 6.64
C ILE A 59 -7.74 -0.52 6.39
N VAL A 60 -8.60 -0.77 7.39
CA VAL A 60 -9.79 -1.63 7.29
C VAL A 60 -10.99 -0.74 7.54
N SER A 61 -11.80 -0.47 6.52
CA SER A 61 -12.88 0.51 6.58
C SER A 61 -14.22 -0.08 6.18
N ASP A 62 -15.27 0.26 6.91
CA ASP A 62 -16.62 0.10 6.37
C ASP A 62 -16.82 1.00 5.15
N LEU A 63 -17.68 0.56 4.25
CA LEU A 63 -18.08 1.33 3.08
C LEU A 63 -19.06 2.45 3.47
N MET A 64 -20.07 2.13 4.28
CA MET A 64 -21.21 3.01 4.55
C MET A 64 -21.07 3.65 5.93
N MET A 65 -20.56 4.86 5.98
CA MET A 65 -20.38 5.61 7.22
C MET A 65 -20.90 7.05 7.06
N PRO A 66 -21.37 7.70 8.15
CA PRO A 66 -21.73 9.10 8.15
C PRO A 66 -20.50 10.00 7.97
N VAL A 67 -20.73 11.26 7.61
CA VAL A 67 -19.72 12.32 7.45
C VAL A 67 -18.82 12.11 6.23
N MET A 68 -18.10 11.00 6.18
CA MET A 68 -17.25 10.58 5.07
C MET A 68 -17.29 9.07 4.97
N ASP A 69 -17.75 8.55 3.84
CA ASP A 69 -17.82 7.12 3.57
C ASP A 69 -16.45 6.51 3.20
N GLY A 70 -16.41 5.17 3.12
CA GLY A 70 -15.18 4.45 2.82
C GLY A 70 -14.63 4.71 1.41
N ASN A 71 -15.49 4.99 0.43
CA ASN A 71 -15.06 5.31 -0.93
C ASN A 71 -14.35 6.66 -0.99
N GLU A 72 -14.92 7.67 -0.35
CA GLU A 72 -14.32 9.00 -0.28
C GLU A 72 -13.02 8.99 0.52
N LEU A 73 -12.98 8.26 1.63
CA LEU A 73 -11.76 8.04 2.40
C LEU A 73 -10.68 7.39 1.52
N SER A 74 -11.00 6.30 0.82
CA SER A 74 -10.04 5.60 -0.05
C SER A 74 -9.52 6.53 -1.15
N ARG A 75 -10.39 7.29 -1.80
CA ARG A 75 -10.01 8.25 -2.84
C ARG A 75 -9.00 9.28 -2.32
N GLN A 76 -9.24 9.86 -1.14
CA GLN A 76 -8.34 10.85 -0.56
C GLN A 76 -7.01 10.24 -0.11
N VAL A 77 -7.02 9.03 0.45
CA VAL A 77 -5.80 8.31 0.82
C VAL A 77 -4.95 8.00 -0.42
N LYS A 78 -5.58 7.51 -1.50
CA LYS A 78 -4.87 7.10 -2.73
C LYS A 78 -4.42 8.29 -3.60
N ALA A 79 -5.11 9.43 -3.53
CA ALA A 79 -4.71 10.65 -4.23
C ALA A 79 -3.48 11.34 -3.63
N ASN A 80 -3.17 11.11 -2.38
CA ASN A 80 -2.04 11.73 -1.69
C ASN A 80 -0.80 10.83 -1.74
N LEU A 81 0.30 11.29 -2.36
CA LEU A 81 1.55 10.53 -2.51
C LEU A 81 2.10 10.01 -1.17
N ALA A 82 1.93 10.76 -0.08
CA ALA A 82 2.43 10.36 1.23
C ALA A 82 1.65 9.18 1.84
N THR A 83 0.41 8.92 1.39
CA THR A 83 -0.47 7.90 1.95
C THR A 83 -0.96 6.87 0.92
N SER A 84 -0.76 7.12 -0.38
CA SER A 84 -1.20 6.24 -1.48
C SER A 84 -0.68 4.80 -1.38
N HIS A 85 0.48 4.63 -0.73
CA HIS A 85 1.11 3.33 -0.50
C HIS A 85 0.45 2.52 0.63
N ILE A 86 -0.46 3.11 1.42
CA ILE A 86 -1.16 2.40 2.50
C ILE A 86 -2.24 1.52 1.86
N PRO A 87 -2.18 0.19 2.05
CA PRO A 87 -3.20 -0.70 1.54
C PRO A 87 -4.55 -0.48 2.23
N PHE A 88 -5.62 -0.73 1.48
CA PHE A 88 -6.99 -0.46 1.89
C PHE A 88 -7.86 -1.71 1.71
N LEU A 89 -8.38 -2.25 2.80
CA LEU A 89 -9.38 -3.33 2.83
C LEU A 89 -10.75 -2.74 3.13
N MET A 90 -11.67 -2.84 2.17
CA MET A 90 -13.05 -2.37 2.32
C MET A 90 -13.95 -3.48 2.84
N LEU A 91 -14.69 -3.20 3.92
CA LEU A 91 -15.78 -4.05 4.41
C LEU A 91 -17.09 -3.56 3.79
N THR A 92 -17.87 -4.43 3.19
CA THR A 92 -19.10 -4.03 2.48
C THR A 92 -20.25 -5.01 2.71
N ALA A 93 -21.45 -4.50 2.89
CA ALA A 93 -22.67 -5.30 2.90
C ALA A 93 -23.19 -5.60 1.47
N LEU A 94 -22.59 -5.00 0.44
CA LEU A 94 -23.11 -4.99 -0.91
C LEU A 94 -22.52 -6.11 -1.76
N ARG A 95 -23.41 -6.86 -2.42
CA ARG A 95 -23.10 -7.97 -3.33
C ARG A 95 -23.36 -7.62 -4.80
N SER A 96 -23.52 -6.33 -5.16
CA SER A 96 -23.83 -5.98 -6.55
C SER A 96 -22.56 -5.72 -7.35
N GLU A 97 -22.46 -6.37 -8.52
CA GLU A 97 -21.36 -6.21 -9.49
C GLU A 97 -21.11 -4.75 -9.89
N ALA A 98 -22.15 -3.91 -9.90
CA ALA A 98 -22.02 -2.50 -10.26
C ALA A 98 -21.24 -1.69 -9.22
N GLN A 99 -21.34 -2.04 -7.94
CA GLN A 99 -20.62 -1.37 -6.86
C GLN A 99 -19.19 -1.89 -6.70
N GLU A 100 -18.95 -3.16 -6.96
CA GLU A 100 -17.60 -3.69 -7.06
C GLU A 100 -16.80 -2.96 -8.15
N ARG A 101 -17.41 -2.68 -9.31
CA ARG A 101 -16.76 -1.92 -10.41
C ARG A 101 -16.37 -0.51 -10.00
N ILE A 102 -17.27 0.25 -9.37
CA ILE A 102 -16.99 1.62 -8.91
C ILE A 102 -15.84 1.62 -7.91
N SER A 103 -15.77 0.64 -7.06
CA SER A 103 -14.80 0.54 -6.00
C SER A 103 -13.41 0.11 -6.50
N TYR A 104 -13.31 -0.71 -7.54
CA TYR A 104 -12.03 -1.00 -8.22
C TYR A 104 -11.44 0.25 -8.90
N GLU A 105 -12.28 1.12 -9.47
CA GLU A 105 -11.84 2.39 -10.07
C GLU A 105 -11.28 3.39 -9.02
N ILE A 106 -11.68 3.24 -7.76
CA ILE A 106 -11.25 4.13 -6.64
C ILE A 106 -9.91 3.71 -6.03
N GLY A 107 -9.38 2.53 -6.42
CA GLY A 107 -8.06 2.06 -5.97
C GLY A 107 -8.07 1.36 -4.60
N VAL A 108 -9.20 0.77 -4.19
CA VAL A 108 -9.25 -0.15 -3.04
C VAL A 108 -8.48 -1.43 -3.39
N ASP A 109 -7.62 -1.88 -2.51
CA ASP A 109 -6.74 -3.03 -2.79
C ASP A 109 -7.46 -4.37 -2.61
N GLU A 110 -8.44 -4.44 -1.71
CA GLU A 110 -9.17 -5.68 -1.40
C GLU A 110 -10.55 -5.39 -0.80
N TYR A 111 -11.49 -6.33 -1.01
CA TYR A 111 -12.88 -6.27 -0.49
C TYR A 111 -13.20 -7.48 0.35
N LEU A 112 -14.02 -7.27 1.40
CA LEU A 112 -14.58 -8.35 2.22
C LEU A 112 -16.06 -8.08 2.49
N CYS A 113 -16.92 -8.98 2.01
CA CYS A 113 -18.37 -8.85 2.22
C CYS A 113 -18.76 -9.20 3.66
N LYS A 114 -19.62 -8.36 4.23
CA LYS A 114 -20.33 -8.62 5.49
C LYS A 114 -21.56 -9.54 5.22
N PRO A 115 -21.85 -10.54 6.07
CA PRO A 115 -21.08 -10.98 7.21
C PRO A 115 -19.83 -11.77 6.79
N PHE A 116 -18.73 -11.61 7.50
CA PHE A 116 -17.46 -12.27 7.20
C PHE A 116 -17.05 -13.23 8.33
N ASP A 117 -16.28 -14.22 7.95
CA ASP A 117 -15.63 -15.15 8.88
C ASP A 117 -14.34 -14.52 9.43
N GLU A 118 -14.10 -14.69 10.73
CA GLU A 118 -12.93 -14.16 11.44
C GLU A 118 -11.60 -14.69 10.84
N VAL A 119 -11.57 -15.96 10.41
CA VAL A 119 -10.39 -16.58 9.82
C VAL A 119 -10.10 -15.94 8.46
N ILE A 120 -11.15 -15.68 7.67
CA ILE A 120 -11.02 -15.02 6.36
C ILE A 120 -10.51 -13.58 6.52
N LEU A 121 -11.04 -12.83 7.49
CA LEU A 121 -10.54 -11.47 7.78
C LEU A 121 -9.04 -11.48 8.11
N LYS A 122 -8.62 -12.34 9.04
CA LYS A 122 -7.20 -12.50 9.42
C LYS A 122 -6.31 -12.90 8.25
N LEU A 123 -6.77 -13.83 7.40
CA LEU A 123 -6.03 -14.30 6.24
C LEU A 123 -5.81 -13.18 5.21
N ARG A 124 -6.86 -12.39 4.90
CA ARG A 124 -6.76 -11.27 3.97
C ARG A 124 -5.80 -10.20 4.48
N ILE A 125 -5.94 -9.78 5.72
CA ILE A 125 -5.04 -8.80 6.35
C ILE A 125 -3.59 -9.29 6.28
N ARG A 126 -3.32 -10.53 6.66
CA ARG A 126 -1.97 -11.10 6.60
C ARG A 126 -1.40 -11.10 5.18
N ASN A 127 -2.20 -11.49 4.18
CA ASN A 127 -1.76 -11.54 2.80
C ASN A 127 -1.44 -10.13 2.25
N ILE A 128 -2.27 -9.13 2.56
CA ILE A 128 -2.04 -7.74 2.17
C ILE A 128 -0.72 -7.22 2.78
N LEU A 129 -0.52 -7.41 4.08
CA LEU A 129 0.68 -6.96 4.78
C LEU A 129 1.94 -7.68 4.30
N ALA A 130 1.86 -9.00 4.07
CA ALA A 130 2.97 -9.78 3.52
C ALA A 130 3.39 -9.32 2.12
N LEU A 131 2.42 -9.02 1.26
CA LEU A 131 2.68 -8.49 -0.08
C LEU A 131 3.37 -7.11 0.00
N ARG A 132 2.88 -6.23 0.87
CA ARG A 132 3.51 -4.93 1.13
C ARG A 132 4.94 -5.05 1.62
N GLN A 133 5.20 -5.94 2.58
CA GLN A 133 6.57 -6.19 3.08
C GLN A 133 7.48 -6.69 1.97
N LYS A 134 7.00 -7.59 1.11
CA LYS A 134 7.76 -8.09 -0.05
C LYS A 134 8.14 -6.95 -0.98
N TYR A 135 7.21 -6.07 -1.34
CA TYR A 135 7.52 -4.90 -2.17
C TYR A 135 8.51 -3.97 -1.47
N LYS A 136 8.29 -3.65 -0.19
CA LYS A 136 9.21 -2.80 0.57
C LYS A 136 10.63 -3.37 0.63
N SER A 137 10.79 -4.68 0.81
CA SER A 137 12.11 -5.33 0.81
C SER A 137 12.75 -5.29 -0.57
N MET A 138 12.00 -5.53 -1.65
CA MET A 138 12.50 -5.43 -3.02
C MET A 138 13.01 -4.01 -3.33
N PHE A 139 12.26 -2.97 -2.97
CA PHE A 139 12.69 -1.58 -3.16
C PHE A 139 13.86 -1.18 -2.25
N SER A 140 13.89 -1.64 -1.00
CA SER A 140 15.02 -1.38 -0.08
C SER A 140 16.31 -2.07 -0.55
N THR A 141 16.21 -3.26 -1.10
CA THR A 141 17.36 -3.98 -1.68
C THR A 141 17.81 -3.32 -2.98
N SER A 142 16.90 -2.75 -3.76
CA SER A 142 17.23 -2.00 -4.98
C SER A 142 17.93 -0.67 -4.68
N MET A 143 17.72 -0.09 -3.50
CA MET A 143 18.45 1.13 -3.08
C MET A 143 19.88 0.84 -2.59
N ASN A 144 20.19 -0.40 -2.18
CA ASN A 144 21.55 -0.87 -1.89
C ASN A 144 22.10 -1.56 -3.15
N CYS A 145 22.40 -0.78 -4.19
CA CYS A 145 22.85 -1.25 -5.51
C CYS A 145 24.23 -1.94 -5.56
N GLU A 146 24.63 -2.68 -4.53
CA GLU A 146 25.90 -3.46 -4.61
C GLU A 146 25.71 -4.97 -4.84
N THR A 147 24.47 -5.53 -4.81
CA THR A 147 24.28 -6.96 -5.02
C THR A 147 22.93 -7.33 -5.64
N LEU A 148 22.62 -6.84 -6.83
CA LEU A 148 21.53 -7.41 -7.63
C LEU A 148 22.10 -8.48 -8.58
N ASN A 149 22.27 -9.70 -8.09
CA ASN A 149 22.25 -10.90 -8.94
C ASN A 149 20.79 -11.24 -9.30
N ILE A 150 20.14 -10.37 -10.08
CA ILE A 150 18.93 -10.75 -10.80
C ILE A 150 19.41 -11.34 -12.13
N ASN A 151 18.88 -12.49 -12.53
CA ASN A 151 19.05 -13.09 -13.86
C ASN A 151 18.40 -12.26 -14.99
N ALA A 152 18.42 -10.94 -14.87
CA ALA A 152 18.19 -10.02 -15.97
C ALA A 152 19.50 -9.87 -16.75
N SER A 153 19.43 -9.70 -18.06
CA SER A 153 20.63 -9.59 -18.89
C SER A 153 21.55 -8.49 -18.34
N SER A 154 22.85 -8.69 -18.36
CA SER A 154 23.86 -7.74 -17.85
C SER A 154 23.65 -6.29 -18.34
N LYS A 155 23.02 -6.11 -19.50
CA LYS A 155 22.68 -4.80 -20.09
C LYS A 155 21.49 -4.10 -19.44
N ASP A 156 20.53 -4.86 -18.90
CA ASP A 156 19.35 -4.30 -18.22
C ASP A 156 19.71 -3.79 -16.83
N ASN A 157 20.59 -4.49 -16.13
CA ASN A 157 21.12 -4.06 -14.83
C ASN A 157 21.95 -2.76 -14.97
N THR A 158 22.76 -2.63 -16.01
CA THR A 158 23.54 -1.41 -16.27
C THR A 158 22.63 -0.22 -16.55
N PHE A 159 21.57 -0.41 -17.35
CA PHE A 159 20.60 0.63 -17.64
C PHE A 159 19.89 1.13 -16.37
N MET A 160 19.35 0.23 -15.55
CA MET A 160 18.65 0.59 -14.31
C MET A 160 19.57 1.27 -13.29
N THR A 161 20.78 0.80 -13.14
CA THR A 161 21.77 1.40 -12.24
C THR A 161 22.11 2.84 -12.68
N SER A 162 22.34 3.06 -13.98
CA SER A 162 22.63 4.39 -14.52
C SER A 162 21.44 5.32 -14.37
N ALA A 163 20.21 4.85 -14.62
CA ALA A 163 18.98 5.63 -14.45
C ALA A 163 18.78 6.09 -13.02
N ILE A 164 18.94 5.18 -12.04
CA ILE A 164 18.81 5.48 -10.61
C ILE A 164 19.88 6.49 -10.15
N ASN A 165 21.12 6.34 -10.59
CA ASN A 165 22.21 7.25 -10.23
C ASN A 165 21.97 8.66 -10.76
N LEU A 166 21.57 8.81 -12.02
CA LEU A 166 21.23 10.10 -12.61
C LEU A 166 20.05 10.77 -11.90
N MET A 167 19.02 10.00 -11.56
CA MET A 167 17.89 10.55 -10.78
C MET A 167 18.30 11.00 -9.39
N LYS A 168 19.20 10.28 -8.72
CA LYS A 168 19.73 10.68 -7.40
C LYS A 168 20.59 11.95 -7.49
N GLU A 169 21.39 12.08 -8.53
CA GLU A 169 22.27 13.23 -8.76
C GLU A 169 21.47 14.51 -9.04
N HIS A 170 20.37 14.40 -9.78
CA HIS A 170 19.54 15.52 -10.20
C HIS A 170 18.22 15.66 -9.45
N TYR A 171 18.03 14.91 -8.36
CA TYR A 171 16.79 14.91 -7.56
C TYR A 171 16.34 16.30 -7.09
N ALA A 172 17.29 17.21 -6.81
CA ALA A 172 17.00 18.56 -6.34
C ALA A 172 16.96 19.62 -7.49
N ASP A 173 17.21 19.23 -8.73
CA ASP A 173 17.20 20.13 -9.89
C ASP A 173 15.81 20.18 -10.52
N SER A 174 15.07 21.26 -10.26
CA SER A 174 13.73 21.48 -10.81
C SER A 174 13.69 21.62 -12.34
N ASP A 175 14.82 21.90 -12.98
CA ASP A 175 14.96 22.04 -14.43
C ASP A 175 15.39 20.72 -15.10
N TYR A 176 15.63 19.67 -14.32
CA TYR A 176 15.99 18.36 -14.83
C TYR A 176 14.74 17.64 -15.36
N ASN A 177 14.61 17.58 -16.67
CA ASN A 177 13.45 17.02 -17.37
C ASN A 177 13.79 15.75 -18.14
N LEU A 178 12.76 15.09 -18.70
CA LEU A 178 12.90 13.83 -19.44
C LEU A 178 13.89 13.93 -20.61
N GLU A 179 13.99 15.08 -21.29
CA GLU A 179 14.91 15.24 -22.42
C GLU A 179 16.36 15.27 -21.97
N ARG A 180 16.65 15.95 -20.85
CA ARG A 180 17.97 15.92 -20.20
C ARG A 180 18.30 14.52 -19.71
N PHE A 181 17.38 13.86 -19.04
CA PHE A 181 17.55 12.48 -18.58
C PHE A 181 17.91 11.53 -19.73
N ILE A 182 17.16 11.55 -20.84
CA ILE A 182 17.44 10.71 -22.02
C ILE A 182 18.83 10.99 -22.58
N ARG A 183 19.24 12.25 -22.67
CA ARG A 183 20.56 12.65 -23.17
C ARG A 183 21.67 12.14 -22.26
N ASP A 184 21.53 12.32 -20.94
CA ASP A 184 22.54 11.96 -19.95
C ASP A 184 22.67 10.44 -19.78
N MET A 185 21.58 9.70 -20.03
CA MET A 185 21.59 8.25 -20.14
C MET A 185 22.37 7.72 -21.35
N GLY A 186 22.58 8.53 -22.39
CA GLY A 186 23.29 8.12 -23.60
C GLY A 186 22.52 7.12 -24.48
N TYR A 187 21.21 6.97 -24.27
CA TYR A 187 20.35 6.06 -25.05
C TYR A 187 19.37 6.84 -25.93
N SER A 188 18.84 6.19 -26.99
CA SER A 188 17.78 6.79 -27.79
C SER A 188 16.46 6.87 -26.99
N LYS A 189 15.63 7.88 -27.28
CA LYS A 189 14.31 8.06 -26.65
C LYS A 189 13.44 6.82 -26.73
N THR A 190 13.47 6.13 -27.87
CA THR A 190 12.70 4.90 -28.11
C THR A 190 13.16 3.77 -27.18
N LEU A 191 14.47 3.61 -27.01
CA LEU A 191 15.03 2.56 -26.16
C LEU A 191 14.77 2.82 -24.68
N VAL A 192 14.87 4.09 -24.23
CA VAL A 192 14.54 4.48 -22.85
C VAL A 192 13.06 4.18 -22.55
N ASN A 193 12.13 4.59 -23.42
CA ASN A 193 10.71 4.32 -23.23
C ASN A 193 10.39 2.82 -23.22
N GLN A 194 11.01 2.04 -24.09
CA GLN A 194 10.82 0.60 -24.13
C GLN A 194 11.29 -0.08 -22.82
N LYS A 195 12.42 0.35 -22.26
CA LYS A 195 12.99 -0.21 -21.04
C LYS A 195 12.30 0.25 -19.76
N LEU A 196 11.60 1.40 -19.78
CA LEU A 196 10.79 1.87 -18.66
C LEU A 196 9.38 1.24 -18.63
N GLN A 197 8.95 0.60 -19.73
CA GLN A 197 7.65 -0.06 -19.86
C GLN A 197 7.73 -1.59 -19.74
N SER A 198 8.91 -2.17 -19.75
CA SER A 198 9.17 -3.61 -19.58
C SER A 198 9.40 -3.98 -18.11
#